data_e6e8c99952a83e2e7e8828d66fb06acf
#
_entry.id   e6e8c99952a83e2e7e8828d66fb06acf
#
_cell.length_a   1.000
_cell.length_b   1.000
_cell.length_c   1.000
_cell.angle_alpha   90.00
_cell.angle_beta   90.00
_cell.angle_gamma   90.00
#
_symmetry.space_group_name_H-M   'P 1'
#
loop_
_entity.id
_entity.type
_entity.pdbx_description
1 polymer ?
#
loop_
_entity_poly.entity_id
_entity_poly.type
_entity_poly.pdbx_seq_one_letter_code
_entity_poly.pdbx_strand_id
1 'polypeptide(L)'
;MMKIHLSRFAVTESEKSKCQEALHRILASGESGFPRIPEEELIWQQSLEVGSSLRRRFENLIVIGTGGSSLGTQVIASFRPGSRLRFLENVDGEAVDRVIHGLNLAVTGVLIVSKSGGTIETLAGTDALRETYERAGIGFYERCHVLTESESSALGKWAFQHQIPITRLAPDIGGRYSVLSQVGMIPACFDGYDLAAFRRGAEEALRRPDFVAELMTQFLASFHRQEWITFFWFYDPLARIAGLWLQQLWAESLGKKQDRRGHPAPRASTPMAGLGTVDQHSVLQQIIEGPRDKFVVFVRSEAAESRGAPLRRTEFVDCEPLQGKSMGVLLAVHGTANEQSLAQEGVSTLTLRTEVLDERGLGEMMMTMQMLVAGLGEILGLNPFDQPGVELGKRLAKDLLRKA
;
A
#
# COMPACT_ATOMS: atom_id res chain seq x y z
N MET A 1 2.36 13.81 12.29
CA MET A 1 0.98 14.01 11.79
C MET A 1 1.05 14.58 10.37
N MET A 2 0.29 13.99 9.43
CA MET A 2 0.28 14.41 8.01
C MET A 2 -0.41 15.76 7.84
N LYS A 3 0.16 16.63 7.00
CA LYS A 3 -0.35 17.99 6.71
C LYS A 3 -0.23 18.29 5.21
N ILE A 4 -1.14 19.13 4.69
CA ILE A 4 -0.93 19.83 3.42
C ILE A 4 0.05 20.96 3.69
N HIS A 5 1.20 20.92 3.00
CA HIS A 5 2.22 21.95 3.12
C HIS A 5 2.11 22.98 2.01
N LEU A 6 1.80 22.53 0.80
CA LEU A 6 1.62 23.37 -0.37
C LEU A 6 0.46 22.82 -1.20
N SER A 7 -0.44 23.71 -1.62
CA SER A 7 -1.52 23.41 -2.58
C SER A 7 -1.70 24.58 -3.52
N ARG A 8 -2.03 24.29 -4.77
CA ARG A 8 -2.31 25.31 -5.80
C ARG A 8 -3.79 25.54 -6.05
N PHE A 9 -4.65 24.67 -5.52
CA PHE A 9 -6.07 24.84 -5.68
C PHE A 9 -6.67 25.63 -4.52
N ALA A 10 -7.35 26.73 -4.83
CA ALA A 10 -8.24 27.35 -3.87
C ALA A 10 -9.46 26.44 -3.67
N VAL A 11 -9.76 26.15 -2.43
CA VAL A 11 -10.91 25.31 -2.03
C VAL A 11 -11.99 26.21 -1.46
N THR A 12 -13.21 26.05 -1.96
CA THR A 12 -14.37 26.74 -1.38
C THR A 12 -14.95 25.93 -0.23
N GLU A 13 -15.53 26.61 0.76
CA GLU A 13 -16.22 25.94 1.88
C GLU A 13 -17.36 25.03 1.40
N SER A 14 -18.06 25.42 0.30
CA SER A 14 -19.11 24.58 -0.29
C SER A 14 -18.60 23.27 -0.85
N GLU A 15 -17.44 23.27 -1.52
CA GLU A 15 -16.81 22.03 -2.04
C GLU A 15 -16.34 21.15 -0.89
N LYS A 16 -15.72 21.75 0.12
CA LYS A 16 -15.27 21.03 1.31
C LYS A 16 -16.44 20.38 2.05
N SER A 17 -17.57 21.11 2.23
CA SER A 17 -18.77 20.56 2.87
C SER A 17 -19.31 19.34 2.11
N LYS A 18 -19.39 19.39 0.78
CA LYS A 18 -19.82 18.24 -0.03
C LYS A 18 -18.90 17.03 0.14
N CYS A 19 -17.59 17.26 0.23
CA CYS A 19 -16.62 16.19 0.49
C CYS A 19 -16.77 15.61 1.89
N GLN A 20 -17.01 16.46 2.92
CA GLN A 20 -17.29 16.00 4.29
C GLN A 20 -18.53 15.12 4.34
N GLU A 21 -19.62 15.54 3.70
CA GLU A 21 -20.85 14.75 3.64
C GLU A 21 -20.64 13.40 2.93
N ALA A 22 -19.94 13.38 1.79
CA ALA A 22 -19.64 12.15 1.07
C ALA A 22 -18.76 11.22 1.90
N LEU A 23 -17.71 11.75 2.54
CA LEU A 23 -16.85 10.99 3.41
C LEU A 23 -17.61 10.41 4.61
N HIS A 24 -18.46 11.22 5.26
CA HIS A 24 -19.28 10.76 6.37
C HIS A 24 -20.24 9.64 5.92
N ARG A 25 -20.91 9.78 4.77
CA ARG A 25 -21.81 8.74 4.25
C ARG A 25 -21.08 7.42 4.04
N ILE A 26 -19.93 7.42 3.35
CA ILE A 26 -19.23 6.17 3.02
C ILE A 26 -18.64 5.49 4.26
N LEU A 27 -18.12 6.26 5.21
CA LEU A 27 -17.58 5.72 6.46
C LEU A 27 -18.67 5.14 7.38
N ALA A 28 -19.85 5.74 7.36
CA ALA A 28 -21.01 5.28 8.14
C ALA A 28 -21.85 4.20 7.44
N SER A 29 -21.63 3.95 6.14
CA SER A 29 -22.47 3.05 5.33
C SER A 29 -22.45 1.58 5.76
N GLY A 30 -21.37 1.15 6.40
CA GLY A 30 -21.15 -0.27 6.71
C GLY A 30 -20.79 -1.14 5.50
N GLU A 31 -20.66 -0.57 4.29
CA GLU A 31 -20.29 -1.32 3.06
C GLU A 31 -18.89 -1.93 3.14
N SER A 32 -18.01 -1.36 3.97
CA SER A 32 -16.69 -1.90 4.23
C SER A 32 -16.31 -1.78 5.69
N GLY A 33 -15.63 -2.81 6.21
CA GLY A 33 -15.17 -2.86 7.61
C GLY A 33 -13.89 -2.07 7.87
N PHE A 34 -13.19 -1.56 6.85
CA PHE A 34 -11.89 -0.93 7.06
C PHE A 34 -11.89 0.24 8.06
N PRO A 35 -12.93 1.09 8.15
CA PRO A 35 -12.92 2.18 9.11
C PRO A 35 -13.04 1.71 10.57
N ARG A 36 -13.60 0.51 10.78
CA ARG A 36 -13.75 -0.07 12.12
C ARG A 36 -12.53 -0.84 12.60
N ILE A 37 -11.56 -1.13 11.72
CA ILE A 37 -10.36 -1.92 12.08
C ILE A 37 -9.72 -1.43 13.39
N PRO A 38 -9.51 -0.13 13.64
CA PRO A 38 -8.90 0.32 14.88
C PRO A 38 -9.70 -0.04 16.14
N GLU A 39 -11.02 -0.18 16.03
CA GLU A 39 -11.92 -0.51 17.14
C GLU A 39 -12.16 -2.03 17.31
N GLU A 40 -11.84 -2.82 16.28
CA GLU A 40 -12.04 -4.29 16.26
C GLU A 40 -10.91 -5.02 17.04
N GLU A 41 -11.06 -5.08 18.35
CA GLU A 41 -10.05 -5.63 19.26
C GLU A 41 -9.54 -7.02 18.84
N LEU A 42 -10.42 -7.87 18.30
CA LEU A 42 -10.09 -9.22 17.84
C LEU A 42 -8.99 -9.21 16.75
N ILE A 43 -9.00 -8.21 15.84
CA ILE A 43 -7.99 -8.07 14.78
C ILE A 43 -6.60 -7.88 15.39
N TRP A 44 -6.50 -6.99 16.38
CA TRP A 44 -5.22 -6.66 17.04
C TRP A 44 -4.72 -7.76 17.94
N GLN A 45 -5.61 -8.39 18.71
CA GLN A 45 -5.27 -9.55 19.58
C GLN A 45 -4.78 -10.73 18.76
N GLN A 46 -5.51 -11.14 17.72
CA GLN A 46 -5.09 -12.23 16.84
C GLN A 46 -3.77 -11.90 16.13
N SER A 47 -3.59 -10.65 15.68
CA SER A 47 -2.35 -10.25 15.01
C SER A 47 -1.15 -10.33 15.96
N LEU A 48 -1.31 -9.91 17.20
CA LEU A 48 -0.27 -10.00 18.22
C LEU A 48 0.03 -11.44 18.60
N GLU A 49 -0.99 -12.26 18.83
CA GLU A 49 -0.84 -13.65 19.23
C GLU A 49 -0.15 -14.49 18.16
N VAL A 50 -0.69 -14.46 16.93
CA VAL A 50 -0.17 -15.23 15.79
C VAL A 50 1.22 -14.73 15.39
N GLY A 51 1.40 -13.41 15.25
CA GLY A 51 2.68 -12.82 14.85
C GLY A 51 3.78 -13.12 15.87
N SER A 52 3.47 -13.01 17.19
CA SER A 52 4.41 -13.37 18.26
C SER A 52 4.72 -14.87 18.30
N SER A 53 3.72 -15.71 18.04
CA SER A 53 3.92 -17.17 17.97
C SER A 53 4.85 -17.54 16.81
N LEU A 54 4.62 -17.01 15.63
CA LEU A 54 5.49 -17.21 14.46
C LEU A 54 6.92 -16.71 14.74
N ARG A 55 7.05 -15.52 15.33
CA ARG A 55 8.36 -14.91 15.67
C ARG A 55 9.19 -15.75 16.65
N ARG A 56 8.55 -16.45 17.61
CA ARG A 56 9.25 -17.35 18.54
C ARG A 56 9.73 -18.62 17.86
N ARG A 57 9.08 -19.06 16.78
CA ARG A 57 9.36 -20.33 16.10
C ARG A 57 10.32 -20.16 14.91
N PHE A 58 10.32 -19.00 14.26
CA PHE A 58 11.00 -18.81 12.99
C PHE A 58 11.85 -17.55 12.98
N GLU A 59 12.96 -17.61 12.26
CA GLU A 59 13.86 -16.47 12.02
C GLU A 59 13.39 -15.62 10.83
N ASN A 60 12.81 -16.26 9.81
CA ASN A 60 12.26 -15.60 8.62
C ASN A 60 10.82 -16.04 8.37
N LEU A 61 10.08 -15.22 7.66
CA LEU A 61 8.71 -15.51 7.25
C LEU A 61 8.53 -15.23 5.76
N ILE A 62 8.15 -16.26 5.00
CA ILE A 62 7.72 -16.12 3.62
C ILE A 62 6.22 -15.83 3.61
N VAL A 63 5.83 -14.71 3.04
CA VAL A 63 4.43 -14.32 2.82
C VAL A 63 4.06 -14.63 1.38
N ILE A 64 3.10 -15.54 1.20
CA ILE A 64 2.56 -15.92 -0.12
C ILE A 64 1.22 -15.21 -0.31
N GLY A 65 1.13 -14.35 -1.32
CA GLY A 65 -0.09 -13.60 -1.62
C GLY A 65 0.14 -12.56 -2.69
N THR A 66 -0.89 -12.13 -3.39
CA THR A 66 -0.79 -11.16 -4.47
C THR A 66 -1.64 -9.91 -4.19
N GLY A 67 -1.28 -8.78 -4.78
CA GLY A 67 -2.03 -7.53 -4.67
C GLY A 67 -2.27 -7.12 -3.21
N GLY A 68 -3.52 -6.92 -2.81
CA GLY A 68 -3.88 -6.51 -1.45
C GLY A 68 -3.49 -7.50 -0.35
N SER A 69 -3.20 -8.76 -0.68
CA SER A 69 -2.69 -9.76 0.25
C SER A 69 -1.17 -9.64 0.50
N SER A 70 -0.47 -8.78 -0.22
CA SER A 70 0.99 -8.64 -0.18
C SER A 70 1.44 -7.18 -0.10
N LEU A 71 0.98 -6.30 -1.01
CA LEU A 71 1.53 -4.94 -1.18
C LEU A 71 1.55 -4.11 0.10
N GLY A 72 0.46 -4.12 0.89
CA GLY A 72 0.42 -3.38 2.15
C GLY A 72 1.49 -3.86 3.15
N THR A 73 1.69 -5.18 3.22
CA THR A 73 2.73 -5.79 4.06
C THR A 73 4.14 -5.45 3.56
N GLN A 74 4.35 -5.40 2.25
CA GLN A 74 5.62 -4.98 1.66
C GLN A 74 5.95 -3.52 1.98
N VAL A 75 4.93 -2.63 1.99
CA VAL A 75 5.13 -1.25 2.47
C VAL A 75 5.70 -1.25 3.88
N ILE A 76 5.06 -1.98 4.80
CA ILE A 76 5.51 -2.07 6.20
C ILE A 76 6.95 -2.60 6.25
N ALA A 77 7.23 -3.70 5.56
CA ALA A 77 8.56 -4.32 5.52
C ALA A 77 9.65 -3.37 5.00
N SER A 78 9.32 -2.51 4.02
CA SER A 78 10.30 -1.59 3.40
C SER A 78 10.82 -0.53 4.37
N PHE A 79 10.09 -0.21 5.43
CA PHE A 79 10.51 0.76 6.45
C PHE A 79 11.43 0.17 7.53
N ARG A 80 11.73 -1.13 7.46
CA ARG A 80 12.66 -1.78 8.39
C ARG A 80 13.87 -2.33 7.64
N PRO A 81 15.02 -1.68 7.70
CA PRO A 81 16.28 -2.26 7.21
C PRO A 81 16.53 -3.61 7.89
N GLY A 82 16.78 -4.65 7.09
CA GLY A 82 16.96 -6.01 7.60
C GLY A 82 15.65 -6.73 7.97
N SER A 83 14.53 -6.33 7.39
CA SER A 83 13.26 -7.08 7.51
C SER A 83 13.45 -8.57 7.21
N ARG A 84 12.84 -9.40 8.05
CA ARG A 84 12.86 -10.86 7.98
C ARG A 84 11.71 -11.44 7.15
N LEU A 85 10.94 -10.56 6.50
CA LEU A 85 9.87 -10.93 5.58
C LEU A 85 10.42 -11.14 4.18
N ARG A 86 9.91 -12.17 3.50
CA ARG A 86 10.12 -12.43 2.07
C ARG A 86 8.76 -12.60 1.41
N PHE A 87 8.65 -12.22 0.16
CA PHE A 87 7.35 -12.18 -0.53
C PHE A 87 7.36 -13.03 -1.78
N LEU A 88 6.45 -14.01 -1.84
CA LEU A 88 6.15 -14.79 -3.03
C LEU A 88 4.80 -14.31 -3.58
N GLU A 89 4.85 -13.42 -4.56
CA GLU A 89 3.67 -12.68 -5.03
C GLU A 89 3.38 -12.85 -6.52
N ASN A 90 4.32 -13.44 -7.27
CA ASN A 90 4.21 -13.59 -8.71
C ASN A 90 4.48 -15.02 -9.13
N VAL A 91 3.94 -15.41 -10.29
CA VAL A 91 4.12 -16.72 -10.92
C VAL A 91 5.15 -16.61 -12.04
N ASP A 92 6.38 -16.94 -11.73
CA ASP A 92 7.46 -17.14 -12.70
C ASP A 92 8.33 -18.33 -12.27
N GLY A 93 9.09 -18.89 -13.23
CA GLY A 93 9.84 -20.12 -13.01
C GLY A 93 10.92 -20.02 -11.93
N GLU A 94 11.35 -18.81 -11.55
CA GLU A 94 12.43 -18.58 -10.58
C GLU A 94 11.94 -17.89 -9.31
N ALA A 95 10.64 -17.64 -9.18
CA ALA A 95 10.09 -16.87 -8.06
C ALA A 95 10.43 -17.52 -6.71
N VAL A 96 10.30 -18.84 -6.60
CA VAL A 96 10.61 -19.58 -5.38
C VAL A 96 12.10 -19.50 -5.08
N ASP A 97 12.96 -19.73 -6.06
CA ASP A 97 14.42 -19.72 -5.87
C ASP A 97 14.93 -18.35 -5.38
N ARG A 98 14.36 -17.25 -5.95
CA ARG A 98 14.67 -15.90 -5.48
C ARG A 98 14.24 -15.67 -4.04
N VAL A 99 13.05 -16.13 -3.67
CA VAL A 99 12.49 -15.91 -2.33
C VAL A 99 13.26 -16.67 -1.26
N ILE A 100 13.68 -17.92 -1.54
CA ILE A 100 14.42 -18.76 -0.59
C ILE A 100 15.93 -18.47 -0.56
N HIS A 101 16.44 -17.69 -1.51
CA HIS A 101 17.87 -17.41 -1.61
C HIS A 101 18.43 -16.88 -0.29
N GLY A 102 19.44 -17.56 0.24
CA GLY A 102 20.10 -17.21 1.51
C GLY A 102 19.28 -17.52 2.78
N LEU A 103 18.12 -18.19 2.66
CA LEU A 103 17.32 -18.59 3.82
C LEU A 103 17.66 -20.02 4.28
N ASN A 104 17.67 -20.22 5.59
CA ASN A 104 17.61 -21.54 6.19
C ASN A 104 16.14 -21.96 6.33
N LEU A 105 15.67 -22.85 5.47
CA LEU A 105 14.28 -23.31 5.44
C LEU A 105 13.83 -23.98 6.75
N ALA A 106 14.75 -24.58 7.50
CA ALA A 106 14.43 -25.24 8.77
C ALA A 106 13.92 -24.26 9.85
N VAL A 107 14.29 -22.98 9.75
CA VAL A 107 13.87 -21.90 10.67
C VAL A 107 13.08 -20.81 9.94
N THR A 108 12.49 -21.14 8.79
CA THR A 108 11.65 -20.22 8.01
C THR A 108 10.19 -20.68 8.06
N GLY A 109 9.32 -19.77 8.50
CA GLY A 109 7.86 -19.96 8.49
C GLY A 109 7.22 -19.50 7.18
N VAL A 110 5.97 -19.89 6.95
CA VAL A 110 5.19 -19.56 5.75
C VAL A 110 3.82 -19.03 6.16
N LEU A 111 3.49 -17.83 5.73
CA LEU A 111 2.17 -17.21 5.87
C LEU A 111 1.49 -17.15 4.51
N ILE A 112 0.40 -17.88 4.35
CA ILE A 112 -0.34 -17.98 3.09
C ILE A 112 -1.58 -17.11 3.18
N VAL A 113 -1.69 -16.10 2.31
CA VAL A 113 -2.72 -15.07 2.39
C VAL A 113 -3.55 -15.06 1.11
N SER A 114 -4.80 -15.51 1.20
CA SER A 114 -5.78 -15.38 0.12
C SER A 114 -7.17 -15.22 0.71
N LYS A 115 -7.74 -14.01 0.60
CA LYS A 115 -9.09 -13.76 1.13
C LYS A 115 -10.11 -14.73 0.57
N SER A 116 -10.19 -14.87 -0.77
CA SER A 116 -11.10 -15.81 -1.44
C SER A 116 -10.71 -17.28 -1.27
N GLY A 117 -9.46 -17.54 -0.88
CA GLY A 117 -8.89 -18.88 -0.80
C GLY A 117 -8.83 -19.65 -2.13
N GLY A 118 -9.02 -18.96 -3.25
CA GLY A 118 -9.03 -19.55 -4.60
C GLY A 118 -8.14 -18.84 -5.61
N THR A 119 -7.25 -17.93 -5.15
CA THR A 119 -6.32 -17.20 -6.02
C THR A 119 -5.28 -18.15 -6.57
N ILE A 120 -5.28 -18.36 -7.90
CA ILE A 120 -4.44 -19.37 -8.56
C ILE A 120 -2.96 -19.14 -8.29
N GLU A 121 -2.51 -17.90 -8.36
CA GLU A 121 -1.11 -17.50 -8.11
C GLU A 121 -0.66 -17.88 -6.70
N THR A 122 -1.51 -17.63 -5.70
CA THR A 122 -1.23 -18.00 -4.31
C THR A 122 -1.18 -19.52 -4.13
N LEU A 123 -2.12 -20.25 -4.74
CA LEU A 123 -2.16 -21.71 -4.66
C LEU A 123 -0.94 -22.34 -5.35
N ALA A 124 -0.61 -21.88 -6.56
CA ALA A 124 0.57 -22.36 -7.30
C ALA A 124 1.88 -22.06 -6.58
N GLY A 125 2.04 -20.84 -6.04
CA GLY A 125 3.21 -20.48 -5.23
C GLY A 125 3.33 -21.31 -3.96
N THR A 126 2.20 -21.67 -3.33
CA THR A 126 2.17 -22.54 -2.16
C THR A 126 2.64 -23.95 -2.51
N ASP A 127 2.16 -24.55 -3.62
CA ASP A 127 2.59 -25.88 -4.04
C ASP A 127 4.05 -25.90 -4.46
N ALA A 128 4.51 -24.91 -5.22
CA ALA A 128 5.91 -24.82 -5.64
C ALA A 128 6.86 -24.69 -4.44
N LEU A 129 6.50 -23.89 -3.43
CA LEU A 129 7.28 -23.76 -2.22
C LEU A 129 7.23 -25.06 -1.39
N ARG A 130 6.07 -25.72 -1.27
CA ARG A 130 5.92 -27.02 -0.60
C ARG A 130 6.86 -28.06 -1.18
N GLU A 131 6.89 -28.23 -2.52
CA GLU A 131 7.80 -29.17 -3.18
C GLU A 131 9.28 -28.85 -2.90
N THR A 132 9.61 -27.58 -2.73
CA THR A 132 10.99 -27.16 -2.38
C THR A 132 11.34 -27.58 -0.96
N TYR A 133 10.45 -27.42 0.02
CA TYR A 133 10.65 -27.93 1.38
C TYR A 133 10.76 -29.44 1.43
N GLU A 134 9.91 -30.16 0.68
CA GLU A 134 9.95 -31.63 0.58
C GLU A 134 11.26 -32.12 -0.02
N ARG A 135 11.74 -31.50 -1.10
CA ARG A 135 13.07 -31.81 -1.68
C ARG A 135 14.22 -31.58 -0.71
N ALA A 136 14.09 -30.61 0.18
CA ALA A 136 15.06 -30.35 1.24
C ALA A 136 14.92 -31.31 2.45
N GLY A 137 13.93 -32.20 2.46
CA GLY A 137 13.64 -33.07 3.60
C GLY A 137 13.10 -32.34 4.83
N ILE A 138 12.48 -31.17 4.64
CA ILE A 138 11.98 -30.31 5.70
C ILE A 138 10.45 -30.35 5.66
N GLY A 139 9.79 -30.60 6.79
CA GLY A 139 8.34 -30.56 6.88
C GLY A 139 7.79 -29.17 6.55
N PHE A 140 6.78 -29.09 5.71
CA PHE A 140 6.18 -27.84 5.24
C PHE A 140 5.00 -27.40 6.08
N TYR A 141 4.06 -28.30 6.35
CA TYR A 141 2.75 -27.97 6.89
C TYR A 141 2.82 -27.37 8.30
N GLU A 142 3.68 -27.89 9.17
CA GLU A 142 3.88 -27.38 10.53
C GLU A 142 4.52 -25.98 10.58
N ARG A 143 5.02 -25.47 9.45
CA ARG A 143 5.60 -24.13 9.30
C ARG A 143 4.60 -23.12 8.73
N CYS A 144 3.43 -23.62 8.30
CA CYS A 144 2.42 -22.80 7.66
C CYS A 144 1.44 -22.18 8.65
N HIS A 145 0.93 -21.01 8.28
CA HIS A 145 -0.26 -20.37 8.81
C HIS A 145 -1.07 -19.78 7.67
N VAL A 146 -2.39 -19.93 7.67
CA VAL A 146 -3.28 -19.50 6.58
C VAL A 146 -4.14 -18.32 7.02
N LEU A 147 -4.24 -17.30 6.18
CA LEU A 147 -5.22 -16.22 6.29
C LEU A 147 -6.22 -16.33 5.13
N THR A 148 -7.48 -16.59 5.43
CA THR A 148 -8.56 -16.69 4.45
C THR A 148 -9.91 -16.35 5.08
N GLU A 149 -10.88 -15.93 4.25
CA GLU A 149 -12.24 -15.63 4.71
C GLU A 149 -13.03 -16.90 5.03
N SER A 150 -12.85 -17.97 4.24
CA SER A 150 -13.68 -19.16 4.29
C SER A 150 -12.87 -20.46 4.38
N GLU A 151 -13.17 -21.26 5.40
CA GLU A 151 -12.64 -22.62 5.55
C GLU A 151 -13.17 -23.57 4.46
N SER A 152 -14.28 -23.24 3.79
CA SER A 152 -14.81 -24.01 2.68
C SER A 152 -14.14 -23.71 1.33
N SER A 153 -13.28 -22.69 1.27
CA SER A 153 -12.48 -22.37 0.09
C SER A 153 -11.45 -23.47 -0.23
N ALA A 154 -10.83 -23.44 -1.40
CA ALA A 154 -9.77 -24.40 -1.76
C ALA A 154 -8.62 -24.36 -0.74
N LEU A 155 -8.12 -23.16 -0.40
CA LEU A 155 -7.06 -22.96 0.59
C LEU A 155 -7.50 -23.38 2.00
N GLY A 156 -8.75 -23.06 2.38
CA GLY A 156 -9.28 -23.42 3.69
C GLY A 156 -9.42 -24.94 3.88
N LYS A 157 -9.95 -25.64 2.88
CA LYS A 157 -10.04 -27.12 2.90
C LYS A 157 -8.66 -27.76 2.95
N TRP A 158 -7.72 -27.25 2.16
CA TRP A 158 -6.34 -27.74 2.16
C TRP A 158 -5.68 -27.53 3.55
N ALA A 159 -5.86 -26.36 4.14
CA ALA A 159 -5.34 -26.08 5.48
C ALA A 159 -5.94 -26.99 6.54
N PHE A 160 -7.26 -27.21 6.50
CA PHE A 160 -7.96 -28.13 7.41
C PHE A 160 -7.44 -29.57 7.27
N GLN A 161 -7.30 -30.06 6.03
CA GLN A 161 -6.81 -31.42 5.74
C GLN A 161 -5.40 -31.66 6.31
N HIS A 162 -4.54 -30.65 6.30
CA HIS A 162 -3.17 -30.73 6.79
C HIS A 162 -2.96 -30.18 8.19
N GLN A 163 -4.06 -29.91 8.93
CA GLN A 163 -4.04 -29.37 10.32
C GLN A 163 -3.26 -28.06 10.45
N ILE A 164 -3.27 -27.23 9.39
CA ILE A 164 -2.62 -25.93 9.38
C ILE A 164 -3.54 -24.91 10.08
N PRO A 165 -3.01 -24.11 11.03
CA PRO A 165 -3.80 -23.06 11.67
C PRO A 165 -4.35 -22.03 10.68
N ILE A 166 -5.62 -21.64 10.86
CA ILE A 166 -6.31 -20.65 10.04
C ILE A 166 -6.70 -19.45 10.89
N THR A 167 -6.35 -18.26 10.45
CA THR A 167 -6.96 -17.02 10.94
C THR A 167 -7.99 -16.54 9.91
N ARG A 168 -9.23 -16.39 10.36
CA ARG A 168 -10.30 -15.90 9.48
C ARG A 168 -10.21 -14.42 9.24
N LEU A 169 -10.30 -14.03 7.97
CA LEU A 169 -10.39 -12.64 7.55
C LEU A 169 -11.85 -12.16 7.54
N ALA A 170 -12.07 -10.93 7.92
CA ALA A 170 -13.40 -10.30 7.88
C ALA A 170 -13.89 -10.19 6.43
N PRO A 171 -15.14 -10.63 6.14
CA PRO A 171 -15.69 -10.65 4.79
C PRO A 171 -15.91 -9.26 4.20
N ASP A 172 -16.14 -8.26 5.04
CA ASP A 172 -16.41 -6.88 4.68
C ASP A 172 -15.16 -6.01 4.52
N ILE A 173 -13.95 -6.57 4.74
CA ILE A 173 -12.68 -5.87 4.48
C ILE A 173 -12.12 -6.33 3.13
N GLY A 174 -12.16 -5.46 2.13
CA GLY A 174 -11.60 -5.71 0.79
C GLY A 174 -10.06 -5.86 0.82
N GLY A 175 -9.48 -6.64 -0.11
CA GLY A 175 -8.03 -6.92 -0.12
C GLY A 175 -7.16 -5.66 -0.10
N ARG A 176 -7.44 -4.66 -0.96
CA ARG A 176 -6.68 -3.40 -1.00
C ARG A 176 -6.91 -2.47 0.21
N TYR A 177 -7.93 -2.77 1.04
CA TYR A 177 -8.22 -2.08 2.29
C TYR A 177 -7.76 -2.85 3.54
N SER A 178 -7.06 -3.99 3.37
CA SER A 178 -6.76 -4.92 4.46
C SER A 178 -5.42 -4.70 5.16
N VAL A 179 -4.64 -3.71 4.77
CA VAL A 179 -3.26 -3.53 5.29
C VAL A 179 -3.19 -3.40 6.81
N LEU A 180 -4.18 -2.77 7.45
CA LEU A 180 -4.27 -2.63 8.91
C LEU A 180 -5.02 -3.78 9.60
N SER A 181 -5.49 -4.79 8.84
CA SER A 181 -6.05 -6.03 9.40
C SER A 181 -4.96 -7.07 9.67
N GLN A 182 -5.36 -8.29 10.03
CA GLN A 182 -4.44 -9.42 10.23
C GLN A 182 -3.47 -9.62 9.05
N VAL A 183 -3.87 -9.23 7.82
CA VAL A 183 -3.07 -9.35 6.60
C VAL A 183 -1.74 -8.60 6.71
N GLY A 184 -1.76 -7.37 7.21
CA GLY A 184 -0.53 -6.59 7.41
C GLY A 184 0.02 -6.70 8.84
N MET A 185 -0.86 -6.84 9.84
CA MET A 185 -0.46 -6.74 11.24
C MET A 185 0.19 -8.02 11.78
N ILE A 186 -0.17 -9.23 11.30
CA ILE A 186 0.55 -10.46 11.68
C ILE A 186 2.01 -10.41 11.21
N PRO A 187 2.32 -10.13 9.92
CA PRO A 187 3.70 -9.97 9.48
C PRO A 187 4.44 -8.81 10.17
N ALA A 188 3.75 -7.69 10.42
CA ALA A 188 4.33 -6.57 11.15
C ALA A 188 4.77 -6.97 12.56
N CYS A 189 3.92 -7.69 13.29
CA CYS A 189 4.25 -8.24 14.61
C CYS A 189 5.43 -9.22 14.54
N PHE A 190 5.42 -10.13 13.55
CA PHE A 190 6.53 -11.05 13.32
C PHE A 190 7.85 -10.29 13.12
N ASP A 191 7.82 -9.24 12.33
CA ASP A 191 9.02 -8.42 12.05
C ASP A 191 9.40 -7.47 13.20
N GLY A 192 8.57 -7.40 14.24
CA GLY A 192 8.85 -6.71 15.50
C GLY A 192 8.42 -5.26 15.56
N TYR A 193 7.44 -4.89 14.76
CA TYR A 193 6.80 -3.58 14.83
C TYR A 193 5.82 -3.47 16.02
N ASP A 194 5.62 -2.25 16.52
CA ASP A 194 4.62 -1.92 17.54
C ASP A 194 3.23 -1.79 16.90
N LEU A 195 2.40 -2.82 17.03
CA LEU A 195 1.03 -2.82 16.50
C LEU A 195 0.15 -1.74 17.15
N ALA A 196 0.37 -1.43 18.42
CA ALA A 196 -0.39 -0.39 19.10
C ALA A 196 -0.10 1.00 18.52
N ALA A 197 1.11 1.23 18.03
CA ALA A 197 1.45 2.47 17.33
C ALA A 197 0.73 2.58 15.97
N PHE A 198 0.65 1.51 15.17
CA PHE A 198 -0.18 1.48 13.94
C PHE A 198 -1.64 1.79 14.24
N ARG A 199 -2.21 1.13 15.27
CA ARG A 199 -3.59 1.36 15.70
C ARG A 199 -3.83 2.83 16.04
N ARG A 200 -2.98 3.43 16.89
CA ARG A 200 -3.07 4.85 17.25
C ARG A 200 -3.01 5.78 16.03
N GLY A 201 -2.11 5.51 15.07
CA GLY A 201 -2.04 6.30 13.83
C GLY A 201 -3.31 6.22 13.01
N ALA A 202 -3.89 5.04 12.88
CA ALA A 202 -5.16 4.84 12.17
C ALA A 202 -6.33 5.54 12.87
N GLU A 203 -6.41 5.47 14.21
CA GLU A 203 -7.39 6.22 15.00
C GLU A 203 -7.27 7.73 14.81
N GLU A 204 -6.05 8.24 14.76
CA GLU A 204 -5.79 9.67 14.53
C GLU A 204 -6.26 10.13 13.15
N ALA A 205 -6.06 9.32 12.13
CA ALA A 205 -6.59 9.60 10.79
C ALA A 205 -8.12 9.69 10.79
N LEU A 206 -8.80 8.73 11.46
CA LEU A 206 -10.28 8.71 11.59
C LEU A 206 -10.81 9.95 12.32
N ARG A 207 -10.05 10.54 13.25
CA ARG A 207 -10.44 11.77 13.96
C ARG A 207 -10.21 13.04 13.13
N ARG A 208 -9.74 12.92 11.88
CA ARG A 208 -9.43 14.06 11.00
C ARG A 208 -10.20 14.03 9.68
N PRO A 209 -11.54 13.86 9.70
CA PRO A 209 -12.32 13.82 8.47
C PRO A 209 -12.22 15.12 7.66
N ASP A 210 -12.06 16.28 8.33
CA ASP A 210 -11.88 17.57 7.68
C ASP A 210 -10.62 17.64 6.82
N PHE A 211 -9.53 17.07 7.30
CA PHE A 211 -8.29 16.97 6.53
C PHE A 211 -8.44 16.08 5.29
N VAL A 212 -9.12 14.95 5.43
CA VAL A 212 -9.42 14.05 4.30
C VAL A 212 -10.35 14.73 3.29
N ALA A 213 -11.37 15.43 3.76
CA ALA A 213 -12.29 16.19 2.90
C ALA A 213 -11.55 17.30 2.13
N GLU A 214 -10.61 17.99 2.77
CA GLU A 214 -9.75 18.96 2.11
C GLU A 214 -8.89 18.30 1.02
N LEU A 215 -8.29 17.13 1.29
CA LEU A 215 -7.60 16.36 0.26
C LEU A 215 -8.53 16.00 -0.90
N MET A 216 -9.74 15.49 -0.62
CA MET A 216 -10.72 15.15 -1.64
C MET A 216 -10.97 16.33 -2.58
N THR A 217 -11.10 17.56 -2.06
CA THR A 217 -11.34 18.76 -2.90
C THR A 217 -10.18 19.03 -3.85
N GLN A 218 -8.93 18.81 -3.43
CA GLN A 218 -7.76 18.97 -4.29
C GLN A 218 -7.79 18.00 -5.48
N PHE A 219 -8.12 16.73 -5.23
CA PHE A 219 -8.22 15.73 -6.30
C PHE A 219 -9.41 15.98 -7.22
N LEU A 220 -10.58 16.40 -6.69
CA LEU A 220 -11.72 16.76 -7.53
C LEU A 220 -11.42 17.98 -8.40
N ALA A 221 -10.72 18.99 -7.87
CA ALA A 221 -10.29 20.14 -8.64
C ALA A 221 -9.36 19.71 -9.80
N SER A 222 -8.44 18.76 -9.58
CA SER A 222 -7.61 18.22 -10.65
C SER A 222 -8.42 17.49 -11.73
N PHE A 223 -9.44 16.69 -11.32
CA PHE A 223 -10.34 16.02 -12.27
C PHE A 223 -11.16 17.02 -13.12
N HIS A 224 -11.68 18.10 -12.50
CA HIS A 224 -12.35 19.17 -13.23
C HIS A 224 -11.43 19.89 -14.23
N ARG A 225 -10.13 19.96 -13.96
CA ARG A 225 -9.12 20.49 -14.87
C ARG A 225 -8.64 19.47 -15.91
N GLN A 226 -9.22 18.26 -15.92
CA GLN A 226 -8.86 17.18 -16.84
C GLN A 226 -7.42 16.69 -16.66
N GLU A 227 -6.88 16.77 -15.45
CA GLU A 227 -5.57 16.22 -15.10
C GLU A 227 -5.74 14.72 -14.79
N TRP A 228 -5.69 13.92 -15.88
CA TRP A 228 -6.07 12.51 -15.85
C TRP A 228 -4.97 11.56 -15.37
N ILE A 229 -3.84 12.09 -14.95
CA ILE A 229 -2.73 11.34 -14.34
C ILE A 229 -2.44 11.95 -12.98
N THR A 230 -2.64 11.19 -11.92
CA THR A 230 -2.17 11.57 -10.57
C THR A 230 -0.82 10.92 -10.33
N PHE A 231 0.22 11.74 -10.25
CA PHE A 231 1.58 11.27 -10.02
C PHE A 231 1.97 11.45 -8.56
N PHE A 232 2.01 10.34 -7.81
CA PHE A 232 2.43 10.32 -6.40
C PHE A 232 3.96 10.22 -6.33
N TRP A 233 4.62 11.29 -5.92
CA TRP A 233 6.08 11.38 -5.89
C TRP A 233 6.62 11.32 -4.46
N PHE A 234 7.11 10.15 -4.07
CA PHE A 234 7.63 9.91 -2.73
C PHE A 234 9.08 10.38 -2.60
N TYR A 235 9.35 11.25 -1.63
CA TYR A 235 10.70 11.71 -1.27
C TYR A 235 11.18 11.06 0.04
N ASP A 236 10.85 9.80 0.24
CA ASP A 236 11.47 8.89 1.20
C ASP A 236 11.77 7.58 0.47
N PRO A 237 13.05 7.17 0.33
CA PRO A 237 13.41 5.93 -0.37
C PRO A 237 12.75 4.67 0.20
N LEU A 238 12.42 4.67 1.50
CA LEU A 238 11.71 3.58 2.16
C LEU A 238 10.24 3.49 1.73
N ALA A 239 9.67 4.59 1.26
CA ALA A 239 8.28 4.66 0.81
C ALA A 239 8.07 4.23 -0.66
N ARG A 240 9.09 3.70 -1.35
CA ARG A 240 8.98 3.28 -2.76
C ARG A 240 7.79 2.34 -3.01
N ILE A 241 7.62 1.35 -2.14
CA ILE A 241 6.55 0.36 -2.25
C ILE A 241 5.18 0.96 -1.90
N ALA A 242 5.14 2.03 -1.08
CA ALA A 242 3.89 2.72 -0.77
C ALA A 242 3.22 3.29 -2.03
N GLY A 243 4.02 3.69 -3.02
CA GLY A 243 3.53 4.11 -4.32
C GLY A 243 2.75 3.01 -5.05
N LEU A 244 3.27 1.78 -5.08
CA LEU A 244 2.60 0.63 -5.72
C LEU A 244 1.32 0.23 -4.97
N TRP A 245 1.35 0.24 -3.64
CA TRP A 245 0.17 0.01 -2.82
C TRP A 245 -0.93 1.05 -3.09
N LEU A 246 -0.55 2.32 -3.17
CA LEU A 246 -1.49 3.41 -3.45
C LEU A 246 -2.02 3.33 -4.90
N GLN A 247 -1.20 2.92 -5.87
CA GLN A 247 -1.65 2.65 -7.23
C GLN A 247 -2.76 1.60 -7.26
N GLN A 248 -2.60 0.48 -6.55
CA GLN A 248 -3.65 -0.54 -6.46
C GLN A 248 -4.90 0.01 -5.78
N LEU A 249 -4.76 0.62 -4.60
CA LEU A 249 -5.87 1.20 -3.86
C LEU A 249 -6.68 2.16 -4.72
N TRP A 250 -6.02 3.05 -5.45
CA TRP A 250 -6.63 4.05 -6.32
C TRP A 250 -7.26 3.45 -7.56
N ALA A 251 -6.49 2.69 -8.34
CA ALA A 251 -6.91 2.18 -9.64
C ALA A 251 -8.10 1.22 -9.53
N GLU A 252 -8.07 0.26 -8.62
CA GLU A 252 -9.15 -0.70 -8.43
C GLU A 252 -10.42 -0.06 -7.83
N SER A 253 -10.26 1.00 -7.02
CA SER A 253 -11.41 1.64 -6.38
C SER A 253 -12.10 2.67 -7.27
N LEU A 254 -11.34 3.44 -8.05
CA LEU A 254 -11.86 4.57 -8.84
C LEU A 254 -11.96 4.29 -10.34
N GLY A 255 -11.22 3.30 -10.86
CA GLY A 255 -11.23 2.91 -12.28
C GLY A 255 -12.46 2.06 -12.62
N LYS A 256 -13.63 2.68 -12.75
CA LYS A 256 -14.91 1.99 -13.00
C LYS A 256 -15.47 2.30 -14.40
N LYS A 257 -16.16 1.32 -14.98
CA LYS A 257 -16.89 1.49 -16.23
C LYS A 257 -18.26 2.16 -16.02
N GLN A 258 -18.90 1.87 -14.88
CA GLN A 258 -20.23 2.37 -14.53
C GLN A 258 -20.24 2.90 -13.10
N ASP A 259 -21.10 3.88 -12.87
CA ASP A 259 -21.45 4.35 -11.53
C ASP A 259 -22.40 3.35 -10.80
N ARG A 260 -22.75 3.65 -9.54
CA ARG A 260 -23.68 2.81 -8.75
C ARG A 260 -25.08 2.69 -9.35
N ARG A 261 -25.46 3.57 -10.29
CA ARG A 261 -26.76 3.57 -10.98
C ARG A 261 -26.71 2.88 -12.34
N GLY A 262 -25.54 2.38 -12.76
CA GLY A 262 -25.36 1.73 -14.05
C GLY A 262 -25.11 2.71 -15.21
N HIS A 263 -24.97 4.02 -14.96
CA HIS A 263 -24.59 4.98 -15.98
C HIS A 263 -23.07 4.92 -16.23
N PRO A 264 -22.57 5.47 -17.36
CA PRO A 264 -21.15 5.63 -17.57
C PRO A 264 -20.48 6.34 -16.39
N ALA A 265 -19.46 5.74 -15.81
CA ALA A 265 -18.77 6.29 -14.65
C ALA A 265 -18.10 7.63 -14.97
N PRO A 266 -18.11 8.62 -14.04
CA PRO A 266 -17.22 9.76 -14.11
C PRO A 266 -15.78 9.30 -14.22
N ARG A 267 -14.97 10.00 -15.01
CA ARG A 267 -13.56 9.68 -15.16
C ARG A 267 -12.78 10.10 -13.90
N ALA A 268 -12.09 9.15 -13.30
CA ALA A 268 -11.04 9.41 -12.31
C ALA A 268 -9.67 9.34 -12.98
N SER A 269 -8.63 9.85 -12.30
CA SER A 269 -7.28 9.83 -12.82
C SER A 269 -6.65 8.44 -12.77
N THR A 270 -5.70 8.19 -13.68
CA THR A 270 -4.78 7.05 -13.62
C THR A 270 -3.68 7.36 -12.60
N PRO A 271 -3.47 6.52 -11.59
CA PRO A 271 -2.39 6.70 -10.63
C PRO A 271 -1.05 6.27 -11.23
N MET A 272 -0.02 7.06 -10.97
CA MET A 272 1.38 6.71 -11.19
C MET A 272 2.17 7.00 -9.93
N ALA A 273 3.23 6.24 -9.69
CA ALA A 273 4.11 6.49 -8.55
C ALA A 273 5.56 6.66 -9.02
N GLY A 274 6.29 7.53 -8.33
CA GLY A 274 7.70 7.78 -8.54
C GLY A 274 8.44 7.99 -7.23
N LEU A 275 9.77 7.89 -7.31
CA LEU A 275 10.69 8.08 -6.21
C LEU A 275 11.60 9.29 -6.47
N GLY A 276 11.57 10.29 -5.61
CA GLY A 276 12.58 11.35 -5.60
C GLY A 276 13.88 10.83 -4.95
N THR A 277 15.04 11.13 -5.48
CA THR A 277 15.35 11.99 -6.63
C THR A 277 15.41 11.23 -7.97
N VAL A 278 15.34 9.89 -7.92
CA VAL A 278 15.60 8.99 -9.07
C VAL A 278 14.75 9.37 -10.28
N ASP A 279 13.45 9.56 -10.08
CA ASP A 279 12.52 9.81 -11.18
C ASP A 279 12.49 11.28 -11.67
N GLN A 280 13.31 12.16 -11.07
CA GLN A 280 13.65 13.44 -11.70
C GLN A 280 14.49 13.24 -12.97
N HIS A 281 15.22 12.12 -13.05
CA HIS A 281 16.03 11.74 -14.21
C HIS A 281 15.28 10.84 -15.20
N SER A 282 13.96 10.72 -15.07
CA SER A 282 13.11 9.94 -15.98
C SER A 282 11.86 10.73 -16.41
N VAL A 283 10.89 10.91 -15.54
CA VAL A 283 9.56 11.43 -15.90
C VAL A 283 9.43 12.94 -15.83
N LEU A 284 10.35 13.66 -15.17
CA LEU A 284 10.25 15.11 -14.96
C LEU A 284 10.16 15.88 -16.26
N GLN A 285 10.95 15.51 -17.28
CA GLN A 285 10.91 16.12 -18.61
C GLN A 285 9.50 16.08 -19.19
N GLN A 286 8.85 14.93 -19.14
CA GLN A 286 7.50 14.76 -19.67
C GLN A 286 6.43 15.48 -18.82
N ILE A 287 6.65 15.61 -17.51
CA ILE A 287 5.74 16.36 -16.65
C ILE A 287 5.78 17.85 -17.00
N ILE A 288 6.96 18.40 -17.29
CA ILE A 288 7.15 19.83 -17.60
C ILE A 288 6.76 20.17 -19.04
N GLU A 289 7.26 19.45 -20.02
CA GLU A 289 7.08 19.79 -21.43
C GLU A 289 5.97 19.02 -22.15
N GLY A 290 5.49 17.93 -21.55
CA GLY A 290 4.40 17.14 -22.11
C GLY A 290 3.01 17.74 -21.87
N PRO A 291 1.93 16.99 -22.17
CA PRO A 291 0.56 17.44 -21.95
C PRO A 291 0.29 17.84 -20.50
N ARG A 292 -0.49 18.91 -20.32
CA ARG A 292 -0.92 19.43 -19.00
C ARG A 292 -2.08 18.60 -18.40
N ASP A 293 -1.91 17.30 -18.34
CA ASP A 293 -2.88 16.30 -17.89
C ASP A 293 -2.47 15.63 -16.58
N LYS A 294 -1.49 16.22 -15.86
CA LYS A 294 -0.92 15.63 -14.66
C LYS A 294 -1.12 16.49 -13.42
N PHE A 295 -1.53 15.84 -12.34
CA PHE A 295 -1.53 16.38 -10.98
C PHE A 295 -0.42 15.69 -10.19
N VAL A 296 0.56 16.45 -9.71
CA VAL A 296 1.72 15.92 -8.99
C VAL A 296 1.53 16.05 -7.50
N VAL A 297 1.54 14.93 -6.79
CA VAL A 297 1.39 14.86 -5.34
C VAL A 297 2.72 14.44 -4.72
N PHE A 298 3.43 15.38 -4.13
CA PHE A 298 4.63 15.11 -3.36
C PHE A 298 4.27 14.53 -1.99
N VAL A 299 4.92 13.43 -1.62
CA VAL A 299 4.81 12.84 -0.28
C VAL A 299 6.19 12.89 0.36
N ARG A 300 6.35 13.71 1.41
CA ARG A 300 7.64 14.05 2.02
C ARG A 300 7.62 13.76 3.53
N SER A 301 8.77 13.31 4.06
CA SER A 301 8.99 13.03 5.47
C SER A 301 10.17 13.85 6.00
N GLU A 302 9.96 14.63 7.06
CA GLU A 302 11.03 15.43 7.69
C GLU A 302 12.15 14.53 8.21
N ALA A 303 11.81 13.35 8.73
CA ALA A 303 12.79 12.37 9.17
C ALA A 303 13.67 11.87 8.02
N ALA A 304 13.10 11.63 6.82
CA ALA A 304 13.88 11.24 5.63
C ALA A 304 14.83 12.38 5.20
N GLU A 305 14.34 13.61 5.25
CA GLU A 305 15.05 14.82 4.85
C GLU A 305 16.20 15.20 5.80
N SER A 306 16.27 14.61 7.00
CA SER A 306 17.35 14.83 7.99
C SER A 306 18.31 13.65 8.13
N ARG A 307 18.06 12.51 7.47
CA ARG A 307 18.87 11.28 7.61
C ARG A 307 20.29 11.42 7.04
N GLY A 308 21.20 10.68 7.65
CA GLY A 308 22.56 10.50 7.18
C GLY A 308 23.58 11.45 7.82
N ALA A 309 24.85 11.01 7.82
CA ALA A 309 25.95 11.83 8.31
C ALA A 309 26.29 12.94 7.30
N PRO A 310 26.79 14.10 7.77
CA PRO A 310 27.29 15.15 6.89
C PRO A 310 28.50 14.68 6.07
N LEU A 311 28.55 15.05 4.80
CA LEU A 311 29.70 14.88 3.94
C LEU A 311 30.85 15.79 4.44
N ARG A 312 31.89 15.20 5.00
CA ARG A 312 32.97 15.98 5.61
C ARG A 312 33.79 16.76 4.57
N ARG A 313 33.96 16.16 3.41
CA ARG A 313 34.74 16.72 2.30
C ARG A 313 34.14 16.26 0.98
N THR A 314 34.12 17.14 -0.02
CA THR A 314 33.90 16.78 -1.42
C THR A 314 35.24 16.76 -2.15
N GLU A 315 35.41 15.78 -3.04
CA GLU A 315 36.58 15.67 -3.94
C GLU A 315 36.28 16.21 -5.34
N PHE A 316 35.03 16.61 -5.57
CA PHE A 316 34.57 17.10 -6.86
C PHE A 316 34.68 18.64 -6.91
N VAL A 317 35.33 19.14 -7.97
CA VAL A 317 35.37 20.57 -8.26
C VAL A 317 33.94 21.05 -8.55
N ASP A 318 33.62 22.27 -8.15
CA ASP A 318 32.30 22.90 -8.30
C ASP A 318 31.17 22.24 -7.47
N CYS A 319 31.52 21.38 -6.51
CA CYS A 319 30.58 20.75 -5.61
C CYS A 319 30.74 21.16 -4.15
N GLU A 320 31.37 22.31 -3.85
CA GLU A 320 31.56 22.85 -2.51
C GLU A 320 30.25 22.96 -1.71
N PRO A 321 29.07 23.27 -2.32
CA PRO A 321 27.80 23.30 -1.59
C PRO A 321 27.39 21.97 -0.96
N LEU A 322 27.99 20.83 -1.38
CA LEU A 322 27.75 19.51 -0.76
C LEU A 322 28.44 19.36 0.59
N GLN A 323 29.53 20.10 0.81
CA GLN A 323 30.31 19.95 2.05
C GLN A 323 29.47 20.32 3.27
N GLY A 324 29.50 19.48 4.29
CA GLY A 324 28.72 19.65 5.51
C GLY A 324 27.24 19.30 5.38
N LYS A 325 26.75 18.86 4.20
CA LYS A 325 25.37 18.43 4.02
C LYS A 325 25.25 16.92 4.11
N SER A 326 24.15 16.42 4.66
CA SER A 326 23.80 14.99 4.62
C SER A 326 23.05 14.65 3.33
N MET A 327 22.95 13.36 3.01
CA MET A 327 22.13 12.89 1.89
C MET A 327 20.64 13.24 2.09
N GLY A 328 20.15 13.25 3.32
CA GLY A 328 18.79 13.71 3.64
C GLY A 328 18.58 15.19 3.31
N VAL A 329 19.54 16.06 3.64
CA VAL A 329 19.50 17.48 3.27
C VAL A 329 19.47 17.65 1.74
N LEU A 330 20.25 16.86 1.00
CA LEU A 330 20.20 16.88 -0.47
C LEU A 330 18.84 16.43 -0.99
N LEU A 331 18.26 15.39 -0.40
CA LEU A 331 16.91 14.93 -0.73
C LEU A 331 15.87 16.04 -0.53
N ALA A 332 15.96 16.78 0.60
CA ALA A 332 15.11 17.93 0.91
C ALA A 332 15.24 19.05 -0.12
N VAL A 333 16.48 19.42 -0.46
CA VAL A 333 16.80 20.46 -1.46
C VAL A 333 16.24 20.10 -2.83
N HIS A 334 16.50 18.88 -3.30
CA HIS A 334 15.98 18.40 -4.56
C HIS A 334 14.45 18.35 -4.60
N GLY A 335 13.80 17.89 -3.51
CA GLY A 335 12.35 17.91 -3.39
C GLY A 335 11.78 19.32 -3.51
N THR A 336 12.35 20.26 -2.79
CA THR A 336 11.92 21.67 -2.80
C THR A 336 12.17 22.34 -4.16
N ALA A 337 13.33 22.11 -4.76
CA ALA A 337 13.64 22.63 -6.09
C ALA A 337 12.65 22.10 -7.16
N ASN A 338 12.31 20.81 -7.08
CA ASN A 338 11.36 20.19 -7.99
C ASN A 338 9.93 20.75 -7.79
N GLU A 339 9.47 20.92 -6.56
CA GLU A 339 8.20 21.60 -6.25
C GLU A 339 8.15 23.00 -6.86
N GLN A 340 9.21 23.79 -6.69
CA GLN A 340 9.30 25.17 -7.20
C GLN A 340 9.36 25.20 -8.74
N SER A 341 10.13 24.31 -9.37
CA SER A 341 10.23 24.19 -10.81
C SER A 341 8.87 23.88 -11.42
N LEU A 342 8.18 22.84 -10.94
CA LEU A 342 6.84 22.50 -11.41
C LEU A 342 5.86 23.65 -11.20
N ALA A 343 6.03 24.35 -10.08
CA ALA A 343 5.24 25.53 -9.78
C ALA A 343 5.42 26.65 -10.80
N GLN A 344 6.65 26.98 -11.17
CA GLN A 344 6.96 28.02 -12.15
C GLN A 344 6.47 27.63 -13.54
N GLU A 345 6.55 26.35 -13.89
CA GLU A 345 6.06 25.81 -15.15
C GLU A 345 4.53 25.64 -15.20
N GLY A 346 3.80 26.03 -14.16
CA GLY A 346 2.33 25.99 -14.15
C GLY A 346 1.73 24.58 -13.96
N VAL A 347 2.53 23.59 -13.58
CA VAL A 347 2.04 22.25 -13.26
C VAL A 347 1.29 22.27 -11.92
N SER A 348 0.16 21.60 -11.85
CA SER A 348 -0.61 21.46 -10.62
C SER A 348 0.09 20.55 -9.63
N THR A 349 0.31 21.05 -8.41
CA THR A 349 1.03 20.32 -7.37
C THR A 349 0.30 20.36 -6.03
N LEU A 350 0.46 19.28 -5.26
CA LEU A 350 0.08 19.17 -3.86
C LEU A 350 1.27 18.57 -3.10
N THR A 351 1.62 19.13 -1.95
CA THR A 351 2.66 18.56 -1.09
C THR A 351 2.06 18.10 0.24
N LEU A 352 2.16 16.81 0.49
CA LEU A 352 1.83 16.17 1.76
C LEU A 352 3.12 15.99 2.56
N ARG A 353 3.17 16.55 3.77
CA ARG A 353 4.30 16.40 4.70
C ARG A 353 3.88 15.65 5.94
N THR A 354 4.76 14.77 6.41
CA THR A 354 4.69 14.15 7.73
C THR A 354 6.02 14.32 8.47
N GLU A 355 5.99 14.28 9.78
CA GLU A 355 7.21 14.34 10.59
C GLU A 355 8.05 13.07 10.40
N VAL A 356 7.41 11.90 10.53
CA VAL A 356 8.05 10.59 10.42
C VAL A 356 7.06 9.55 9.88
N LEU A 357 7.58 8.57 9.16
CA LEU A 357 6.85 7.37 8.73
C LEU A 357 7.33 6.16 9.56
N ASP A 358 7.17 6.26 10.88
CA ASP A 358 7.23 5.14 11.81
C ASP A 358 5.90 4.37 11.83
N GLU A 359 5.72 3.43 12.73
CA GLU A 359 4.49 2.64 12.86
C GLU A 359 3.23 3.52 12.97
N ARG A 360 3.31 4.60 13.76
CA ARG A 360 2.20 5.55 13.93
C ARG A 360 1.95 6.36 12.65
N GLY A 361 3.02 6.90 12.06
CA GLY A 361 2.94 7.65 10.80
C GLY A 361 2.45 6.79 9.63
N LEU A 362 2.85 5.52 9.56
CA LEU A 362 2.36 4.57 8.57
C LEU A 362 0.88 4.24 8.79
N GLY A 363 0.45 4.00 10.03
CA GLY A 363 -0.94 3.79 10.38
C GLY A 363 -1.83 4.97 9.98
N GLU A 364 -1.38 6.21 10.28
CA GLU A 364 -2.06 7.44 9.87
C GLU A 364 -2.13 7.57 8.34
N MET A 365 -1.01 7.39 7.64
CA MET A 365 -0.95 7.50 6.18
C MET A 365 -1.87 6.47 5.51
N MET A 366 -1.80 5.21 5.91
CA MET A 366 -2.58 4.14 5.31
C MET A 366 -4.08 4.38 5.50
N MET A 367 -4.53 4.70 6.70
CA MET A 367 -5.93 4.99 6.96
C MET A 367 -6.39 6.25 6.22
N THR A 368 -5.60 7.32 6.21
CA THR A 368 -5.90 8.56 5.48
C THR A 368 -6.12 8.30 3.99
N MET A 369 -5.23 7.51 3.35
CA MET A 369 -5.35 7.21 1.92
C MET A 369 -6.55 6.29 1.63
N GLN A 370 -6.86 5.34 2.51
CA GLN A 370 -8.06 4.52 2.37
C GLN A 370 -9.34 5.36 2.47
N MET A 371 -9.41 6.28 3.44
CA MET A 371 -10.53 7.21 3.59
C MET A 371 -10.65 8.14 2.37
N LEU A 372 -9.55 8.69 1.90
CA LEU A 372 -9.49 9.56 0.71
C LEU A 372 -10.09 8.84 -0.52
N VAL A 373 -9.61 7.63 -0.80
CA VAL A 373 -10.05 6.87 -1.98
C VAL A 373 -11.50 6.43 -1.86
N ALA A 374 -11.94 5.99 -0.68
CA ALA A 374 -13.34 5.65 -0.42
C ALA A 374 -14.25 6.88 -0.58
N GLY A 375 -13.87 8.02 -0.01
CA GLY A 375 -14.60 9.29 -0.13
C GLY A 375 -14.68 9.81 -1.56
N LEU A 376 -13.58 9.72 -2.34
CA LEU A 376 -13.60 10.06 -3.77
C LEU A 376 -14.52 9.13 -4.56
N GLY A 377 -14.53 7.82 -4.25
CA GLY A 377 -15.48 6.88 -4.83
C GLY A 377 -16.92 7.28 -4.58
N GLU A 378 -17.25 7.60 -3.33
CA GLU A 378 -18.60 8.02 -2.95
C GLU A 378 -19.05 9.29 -3.66
N ILE A 379 -18.26 10.36 -3.66
CA ILE A 379 -18.64 11.63 -4.29
C ILE A 379 -18.75 11.53 -5.80
N LEU A 380 -18.00 10.61 -6.43
CA LEU A 380 -18.10 10.27 -7.85
C LEU A 380 -19.23 9.28 -8.15
N GLY A 381 -19.97 8.81 -7.14
CA GLY A 381 -21.04 7.83 -7.30
C GLY A 381 -20.57 6.42 -7.65
N LEU A 382 -19.30 6.10 -7.39
CA LEU A 382 -18.67 4.81 -7.70
C LEU A 382 -18.77 3.85 -6.50
N ASN A 383 -18.70 2.54 -6.76
CA ASN A 383 -18.44 1.57 -5.71
C ASN A 383 -16.92 1.38 -5.53
N PRO A 384 -16.29 1.92 -4.46
CA PRO A 384 -14.84 1.80 -4.28
C PRO A 384 -14.39 0.43 -3.74
N PHE A 385 -15.32 -0.49 -3.45
CA PHE A 385 -15.02 -1.74 -2.75
C PHE A 385 -15.07 -2.99 -3.62
N ASP A 386 -15.65 -2.92 -4.82
CA ASP A 386 -15.64 -4.00 -5.81
C ASP A 386 -14.57 -3.82 -6.88
N GLN A 387 -14.36 -4.83 -7.74
CA GLN A 387 -13.43 -4.80 -8.87
C GLN A 387 -13.91 -5.70 -10.02
N PRO A 388 -15.07 -5.42 -10.66
CA PRO A 388 -15.64 -6.32 -11.68
C PRO A 388 -14.76 -6.47 -12.94
N GLY A 389 -13.89 -5.49 -13.22
CA GLY A 389 -13.04 -5.48 -14.41
C GLY A 389 -12.01 -6.61 -14.49
N VAL A 390 -11.61 -7.21 -13.36
CA VAL A 390 -10.59 -8.27 -13.35
C VAL A 390 -11.16 -9.70 -13.48
N GLU A 391 -12.48 -9.88 -13.40
CA GLU A 391 -13.10 -11.21 -13.36
C GLU A 391 -13.02 -11.97 -14.70
N LEU A 392 -13.09 -11.25 -15.83
CA LEU A 392 -12.94 -11.87 -17.15
C LEU A 392 -11.56 -12.50 -17.32
N GLY A 393 -10.49 -11.79 -16.97
CA GLY A 393 -9.11 -12.29 -17.06
C GLY A 393 -8.90 -13.56 -16.22
N LYS A 394 -9.39 -13.56 -14.97
CA LYS A 394 -9.32 -14.74 -14.09
C LYS A 394 -10.02 -15.96 -14.68
N ARG A 395 -11.22 -15.76 -15.26
CA ARG A 395 -11.97 -16.84 -15.91
C ARG A 395 -11.23 -17.41 -17.13
N LEU A 396 -10.74 -16.52 -18.01
CA LEU A 396 -9.99 -16.92 -19.19
C LEU A 396 -8.70 -17.68 -18.83
N ALA A 397 -7.95 -17.20 -17.85
CA ALA A 397 -6.75 -17.87 -17.37
C ALA A 397 -7.06 -19.30 -16.89
N LYS A 398 -8.15 -19.46 -16.12
CA LYS A 398 -8.61 -20.78 -15.64
C LYS A 398 -9.01 -21.73 -16.78
N ASP A 399 -9.65 -21.20 -17.82
CA ASP A 399 -10.07 -22.00 -18.98
C ASP A 399 -8.87 -22.38 -19.86
N LEU A 400 -7.87 -21.51 -19.99
CA LEU A 400 -6.63 -21.81 -20.70
C LEU A 400 -5.80 -22.88 -19.98
N LEU A 401 -5.67 -22.79 -18.64
CA LEU A 401 -4.97 -23.79 -17.83
C LEU A 401 -5.58 -25.20 -17.94
N ARG A 402 -6.89 -25.31 -18.18
CA ARG A 402 -7.54 -26.62 -18.40
C ARG A 402 -7.21 -27.24 -19.76
N LYS A 403 -6.72 -26.45 -20.71
CA LYS A 403 -6.40 -26.87 -22.08
C LYS A 403 -4.89 -27.05 -22.31
N ALA A 404 -4.06 -26.51 -21.44
CA ALA A 404 -2.62 -26.68 -21.44
C ALA A 404 -2.19 -28.00 -20.78
#